data_3ae2003350e7547177af4656ce40da6a
#
_entry.id   3ae2003350e7547177af4656ce40da6a
#
_cell.length_a   1.000
_cell.length_b   1.000
_cell.length_c   1.000
_cell.angle_alpha   90.00
_cell.angle_beta   90.00
_cell.angle_gamma   90.00
#
_symmetry.space_group_name_H-M   'P 1'
#
loop_
_entity.id
_entity.type
_entity.pdbx_description
1 polymer ?
#
loop_
_entity_poly.entity_id
_entity_poly.type
_entity_poly.pdbx_seq_one_letter_code
_entity_poly.pdbx_strand_id
1 'polypeptide(L)'
;MEIHFNEVHTPPIPAATVVLLRSGQNGLEVLLQKRHQNLSVLGGAYVFPGGKIDTLDQAPELHAFLDQSAHHLQQQQSLLDLPEHMQIGAFMAAIRELWEESSILLGQTNSTLELKQQQAVIEVATAQLKNGQVFNELVQKYQIQLSTRFLQPWSRWITPKTPSVSSKRFDTLFFVAQMPDGQLATH
;
A
#
# COMPACT_ATOMS: atom_id res chain seq x y z
N MET A 1 5.09 21.18 17.22
CA MET A 1 4.18 20.01 17.25
C MET A 1 3.24 20.22 18.42
N GLU A 2 1.97 20.53 18.15
CA GLU A 2 0.96 20.67 19.23
C GLU A 2 0.52 19.28 19.67
N ILE A 3 0.53 19.04 20.97
CA ILE A 3 0.06 17.78 21.57
C ILE A 3 -1.44 17.95 21.88
N HIS A 4 -2.26 17.09 21.32
CA HIS A 4 -3.69 17.06 21.56
C HIS A 4 -4.00 16.11 22.72
N PHE A 5 -4.71 16.62 23.74
CA PHE A 5 -5.12 15.83 24.92
C PHE A 5 -6.61 15.46 24.90
N ASN A 6 -7.37 15.93 23.89
CA ASN A 6 -8.80 15.67 23.81
C ASN A 6 -9.08 14.29 23.21
N GLU A 7 -10.07 13.59 23.77
CA GLU A 7 -10.54 12.33 23.21
C GLU A 7 -11.19 12.51 21.84
N VAL A 8 -10.85 11.63 20.92
CA VAL A 8 -11.44 11.55 19.57
C VAL A 8 -12.37 10.35 19.53
N HIS A 9 -13.67 10.61 19.42
CA HIS A 9 -14.72 9.57 19.42
C HIS A 9 -15.11 9.09 18.02
N THR A 10 -14.59 9.72 16.96
CA THR A 10 -14.83 9.27 15.59
C THR A 10 -14.22 7.87 15.38
N PRO A 11 -14.90 6.98 14.60
CA PRO A 11 -14.36 5.68 14.25
C PRO A 11 -12.99 5.83 13.59
N PRO A 12 -12.05 4.91 13.87
CA PRO A 12 -10.76 4.90 13.18
C PRO A 12 -10.94 4.68 11.68
N ILE A 13 -10.15 5.40 10.89
CA ILE A 13 -10.16 5.29 9.42
C ILE A 13 -9.33 4.05 9.04
N PRO A 14 -9.90 3.09 8.29
CA PRO A 14 -9.14 1.95 7.80
C PRO A 14 -7.99 2.39 6.89
N ALA A 15 -6.83 1.77 7.09
CA ALA A 15 -5.61 2.09 6.35
C ALA A 15 -4.72 0.86 6.17
N ALA A 16 -3.84 0.92 5.17
CA ALA A 16 -2.81 -0.09 4.93
C ALA A 16 -1.44 0.58 4.77
N THR A 17 -0.41 -0.09 5.25
CA THR A 17 0.98 0.41 5.23
C THR A 17 1.93 -0.72 4.90
N VAL A 18 2.96 -0.44 4.09
CA VAL A 18 3.94 -1.43 3.66
C VAL A 18 5.31 -1.13 4.26
N VAL A 19 5.84 -2.07 5.02
CA VAL A 19 7.24 -2.11 5.45
C VAL A 19 8.02 -2.84 4.36
N LEU A 20 8.55 -2.08 3.39
CA LEU A 20 9.27 -2.63 2.25
C LEU A 20 10.75 -2.79 2.62
N LEU A 21 11.25 -4.02 2.49
CA LEU A 21 12.59 -4.43 2.91
C LEU A 21 13.44 -4.85 1.72
N ARG A 22 14.74 -4.57 1.79
CA ARG A 22 15.74 -5.13 0.88
C ARG A 22 17.04 -5.48 1.60
N SER A 23 17.83 -6.37 1.01
CA SER A 23 19.20 -6.60 1.44
C SER A 23 20.08 -5.47 0.93
N GLY A 24 20.72 -4.74 1.84
CA GLY A 24 21.69 -3.69 1.53
C GLY A 24 23.12 -4.13 1.81
N GLN A 25 24.08 -3.27 1.53
CA GLN A 25 25.51 -3.56 1.74
C GLN A 25 25.87 -3.76 3.23
N ASN A 26 25.17 -3.08 4.13
CA ASN A 26 25.43 -3.10 5.58
C ASN A 26 24.36 -3.85 6.37
N GLY A 27 23.54 -4.66 5.72
CA GLY A 27 22.44 -5.41 6.33
C GLY A 27 21.08 -5.08 5.73
N LEU A 28 20.04 -5.33 6.51
CA LEU A 28 18.66 -5.11 6.08
C LEU A 28 18.35 -3.60 6.02
N GLU A 29 17.82 -3.16 4.90
CA GLU A 29 17.35 -1.79 4.69
C GLU A 29 15.83 -1.75 4.57
N VAL A 30 15.22 -0.65 5.03
CA VAL A 30 13.79 -0.40 4.95
C VAL A 30 13.53 0.90 4.18
N LEU A 31 12.49 0.88 3.32
CA LEU A 31 12.07 2.07 2.61
C LEU A 31 11.28 3.00 3.54
N LEU A 32 11.76 4.23 3.67
CA LEU A 32 11.05 5.32 4.32
C LEU A 32 10.93 6.51 3.37
N GLN A 33 9.81 7.19 3.44
CA GLN A 33 9.53 8.40 2.66
C GLN A 33 9.45 9.61 3.59
N LYS A 34 10.05 10.72 3.17
CA LYS A 34 9.95 11.97 3.91
C LYS A 34 8.68 12.72 3.51
N ARG A 35 7.76 12.88 4.45
CA ARG A 35 6.54 13.67 4.22
C ARG A 35 6.88 15.13 3.98
N HIS A 36 6.09 15.77 3.10
CA HIS A 36 6.24 17.19 2.85
C HIS A 36 6.09 18.01 4.14
N GLN A 37 6.97 19.01 4.37
CA GLN A 37 7.03 19.75 5.64
C GLN A 37 5.74 20.51 5.97
N ASN A 38 4.98 20.93 4.95
CA ASN A 38 3.75 21.73 5.12
C ASN A 38 2.50 20.87 5.42
N LEU A 39 2.63 19.56 5.59
CA LEU A 39 1.50 18.71 5.96
C LEU A 39 1.14 18.89 7.44
N SER A 40 -0.15 19.02 7.72
CA SER A 40 -0.68 19.22 9.08
C SER A 40 -0.42 18.06 10.04
N VAL A 41 -0.23 16.85 9.51
CA VAL A 41 0.03 15.63 10.30
C VAL A 41 1.40 15.08 9.93
N LEU A 42 2.30 15.03 10.90
CA LEU A 42 3.65 14.47 10.76
C LEU A 42 4.45 15.10 9.59
N GLY A 43 4.28 16.39 9.30
CA GLY A 43 5.07 17.10 8.29
C GLY A 43 6.58 16.99 8.57
N GLY A 44 7.35 16.59 7.54
CA GLY A 44 8.80 16.38 7.63
C GLY A 44 9.24 15.07 8.29
N ALA A 45 8.30 14.27 8.84
CA ALA A 45 8.62 12.94 9.39
C ALA A 45 8.90 11.93 8.27
N TYR A 46 9.69 10.92 8.61
CA TYR A 46 9.86 9.74 7.78
C TYR A 46 8.80 8.71 8.13
N VAL A 47 8.09 8.21 7.12
CA VAL A 47 7.00 7.24 7.25
C VAL A 47 7.17 6.10 6.24
N PHE A 48 6.54 4.97 6.52
CA PHE A 48 6.39 3.91 5.54
C PHE A 48 5.36 4.31 4.48
N PRO A 49 5.47 3.84 3.23
CA PRO A 49 4.42 3.99 2.23
C PRO A 49 3.08 3.43 2.72
N GLY A 50 2.00 4.19 2.54
CA GLY A 50 0.69 3.74 2.95
C GLY A 50 -0.33 4.85 3.11
N GLY A 51 -1.60 4.46 3.07
CA GLY A 51 -2.73 5.37 3.17
C GLY A 51 -4.03 4.69 3.52
N LYS A 52 -5.14 5.36 3.24
CA LYS A 52 -6.48 4.87 3.53
C LYS A 52 -6.86 3.75 2.58
N ILE A 53 -7.72 2.86 3.07
CA ILE A 53 -8.43 1.92 2.21
C ILE A 53 -9.59 2.68 1.58
N ASP A 54 -9.53 2.92 0.28
CA ASP A 54 -10.59 3.59 -0.48
C ASP A 54 -11.66 2.60 -0.96
N THR A 55 -12.82 3.14 -1.35
CA THR A 55 -13.90 2.31 -1.91
C THR A 55 -13.45 1.58 -3.18
N LEU A 56 -12.60 2.21 -3.99
CA LEU A 56 -12.05 1.61 -5.21
C LEU A 56 -11.12 0.43 -4.93
N ASP A 57 -10.46 0.38 -3.77
CA ASP A 57 -9.63 -0.75 -3.36
C ASP A 57 -10.47 -2.01 -3.06
N GLN A 58 -11.77 -1.84 -2.83
CA GLN A 58 -12.72 -2.90 -2.53
C GLN A 58 -13.50 -3.38 -3.76
N ALA A 59 -13.15 -2.89 -4.95
CA ALA A 59 -13.85 -3.16 -6.20
C ALA A 59 -13.70 -4.63 -6.63
N PRO A 60 -14.80 -5.42 -6.73
CA PRO A 60 -14.73 -6.85 -7.06
C PRO A 60 -14.11 -7.16 -8.41
N GLU A 61 -14.21 -6.23 -9.38
CA GLU A 61 -13.62 -6.36 -10.70
C GLU A 61 -12.09 -6.48 -10.69
N LEU A 62 -11.43 -6.02 -9.64
CA LEU A 62 -9.99 -6.18 -9.46
C LEU A 62 -9.58 -7.57 -8.97
N HIS A 63 -10.52 -8.36 -8.46
CA HIS A 63 -10.20 -9.71 -7.97
C HIS A 63 -9.65 -10.62 -9.07
N ALA A 64 -10.02 -10.38 -10.34
CA ALA A 64 -9.49 -11.11 -11.50
C ALA A 64 -7.99 -10.85 -11.75
N PHE A 65 -7.45 -9.78 -11.20
CA PHE A 65 -6.05 -9.37 -11.35
C PHE A 65 -5.18 -9.78 -10.16
N LEU A 66 -5.73 -10.44 -9.15
CA LEU A 66 -4.96 -10.95 -8.01
C LEU A 66 -4.23 -12.24 -8.40
N ASP A 67 -3.01 -12.41 -7.92
CA ASP A 67 -2.25 -13.66 -8.09
C ASP A 67 -2.66 -14.76 -7.10
N GLN A 68 -3.48 -14.41 -6.11
CA GLN A 68 -4.06 -15.31 -5.12
C GLN A 68 -5.59 -15.15 -5.09
N SER A 69 -6.31 -16.21 -4.75
CA SER A 69 -7.76 -16.12 -4.63
C SER A 69 -8.18 -15.23 -3.46
N ALA A 70 -9.31 -14.54 -3.61
CA ALA A 70 -9.89 -13.74 -2.54
C ALA A 70 -10.05 -14.55 -1.24
N HIS A 71 -10.52 -15.79 -1.34
CA HIS A 71 -10.67 -16.70 -0.19
C HIS A 71 -9.33 -16.96 0.52
N HIS A 72 -8.24 -17.15 -0.21
CA HIS A 72 -6.92 -17.36 0.39
C HIS A 72 -6.44 -16.11 1.15
N LEU A 73 -6.65 -14.91 0.58
CA LEU A 73 -6.30 -13.66 1.23
C LEU A 73 -7.12 -13.43 2.50
N GLN A 74 -8.41 -13.73 2.47
CA GLN A 74 -9.29 -13.65 3.64
C GLN A 74 -8.82 -14.56 4.78
N GLN A 75 -8.36 -15.76 4.46
CA GLN A 75 -7.83 -16.68 5.47
C GLN A 75 -6.55 -16.15 6.13
N GLN A 76 -5.66 -15.47 5.39
CA GLN A 76 -4.45 -14.87 5.95
C GLN A 76 -4.76 -13.75 6.94
N GLN A 77 -5.83 -12.99 6.70
CA GLN A 77 -6.24 -11.86 7.53
C GLN A 77 -7.23 -12.23 8.64
N SER A 78 -7.73 -13.46 8.69
CA SER A 78 -8.73 -13.90 9.68
C SER A 78 -8.30 -13.65 11.12
N LEU A 79 -7.00 -13.61 11.39
CA LEU A 79 -6.43 -13.31 12.71
C LEU A 79 -6.49 -11.81 13.10
N LEU A 80 -6.87 -10.93 12.17
CA LEU A 80 -6.78 -9.48 12.36
C LEU A 80 -8.15 -8.80 12.56
N ASP A 81 -9.23 -9.57 12.67
CA ASP A 81 -10.61 -9.11 12.91
C ASP A 81 -11.07 -7.97 12.00
N LEU A 82 -10.60 -7.96 10.75
CA LEU A 82 -11.08 -7.00 9.76
C LEU A 82 -12.41 -7.51 9.14
N PRO A 83 -13.36 -6.61 8.85
CA PRO A 83 -14.53 -6.95 8.05
C PRO A 83 -14.12 -7.56 6.70
N GLU A 84 -14.82 -8.60 6.25
CA GLU A 84 -14.46 -9.39 5.05
C GLU A 84 -14.19 -8.51 3.81
N HIS A 85 -15.07 -7.52 3.55
CA HIS A 85 -14.92 -6.61 2.41
C HIS A 85 -13.68 -5.70 2.52
N MET A 86 -13.14 -5.48 3.72
CA MET A 86 -11.93 -4.69 3.95
C MET A 86 -10.66 -5.53 3.86
N GLN A 87 -10.75 -6.85 4.02
CA GLN A 87 -9.57 -7.72 4.02
C GLN A 87 -8.83 -7.64 2.67
N ILE A 88 -9.56 -7.82 1.56
CA ILE A 88 -9.00 -7.70 0.23
C ILE A 88 -8.61 -6.25 -0.08
N GLY A 89 -9.49 -5.30 0.30
CA GLY A 89 -9.22 -3.88 0.13
C GLY A 89 -7.91 -3.42 0.79
N ALA A 90 -7.51 -4.03 1.90
CA ALA A 90 -6.24 -3.72 2.56
C ALA A 90 -5.02 -4.15 1.72
N PHE A 91 -5.05 -5.32 1.05
CA PHE A 91 -3.99 -5.71 0.11
C PHE A 91 -3.93 -4.77 -1.09
N MET A 92 -5.10 -4.42 -1.64
CA MET A 92 -5.21 -3.50 -2.77
C MET A 92 -4.65 -2.12 -2.43
N ALA A 93 -5.09 -1.54 -1.29
CA ALA A 93 -4.59 -0.27 -0.80
C ALA A 93 -3.07 -0.30 -0.56
N ALA A 94 -2.53 -1.40 0.01
CA ALA A 94 -1.11 -1.56 0.24
C ALA A 94 -0.30 -1.50 -1.07
N ILE A 95 -0.76 -2.21 -2.13
CA ILE A 95 -0.08 -2.19 -3.44
C ILE A 95 -0.23 -0.83 -4.10
N ARG A 96 -1.45 -0.24 -4.09
CA ARG A 96 -1.72 1.06 -4.69
C ARG A 96 -0.88 2.17 -4.06
N GLU A 97 -0.93 2.31 -2.75
CA GLU A 97 -0.19 3.35 -2.01
C GLU A 97 1.33 3.20 -2.20
N LEU A 98 1.83 1.96 -2.17
CA LEU A 98 3.24 1.71 -2.44
C LEU A 98 3.62 2.18 -3.85
N TRP A 99 2.79 1.89 -4.86
CA TRP A 99 3.07 2.29 -6.24
C TRP A 99 2.94 3.82 -6.43
N GLU A 100 1.88 4.43 -5.90
CA GLU A 100 1.64 5.87 -5.97
C GLU A 100 2.77 6.67 -5.31
N GLU A 101 3.17 6.27 -4.12
CA GLU A 101 4.11 7.04 -3.31
C GLU A 101 5.59 6.74 -3.61
N SER A 102 5.95 5.54 -4.07
CA SER A 102 7.34 5.14 -4.28
C SER A 102 7.69 4.70 -5.70
N SER A 103 6.71 4.58 -6.59
CA SER A 103 6.85 3.98 -7.92
C SER A 103 7.22 2.49 -7.90
N ILE A 104 7.13 1.83 -6.75
CA ILE A 104 7.35 0.38 -6.63
C ILE A 104 6.03 -0.34 -6.79
N LEU A 105 5.93 -1.17 -7.82
CA LEU A 105 4.76 -2.00 -8.08
C LEU A 105 5.01 -3.44 -7.63
N LEU A 106 4.20 -3.92 -6.69
CA LEU A 106 4.09 -5.36 -6.42
C LEU A 106 3.11 -5.95 -7.43
N GLY A 107 3.61 -6.23 -8.63
CA GLY A 107 2.81 -6.72 -9.75
C GLY A 107 3.65 -6.99 -10.98
N GLN A 108 3.03 -7.66 -11.94
CA GLN A 108 3.64 -7.97 -13.23
C GLN A 108 2.62 -7.83 -14.35
N THR A 109 3.09 -7.49 -15.54
CA THR A 109 2.24 -7.49 -16.75
C THR A 109 2.22 -8.87 -17.38
N ASN A 110 1.59 -9.00 -18.54
CA ASN A 110 1.46 -10.24 -19.28
C ASN A 110 2.79 -11.01 -19.37
N SER A 111 2.83 -12.20 -18.79
CA SER A 111 4.01 -13.08 -18.72
C SER A 111 4.52 -13.59 -20.07
N THR A 112 3.77 -13.37 -21.16
CA THR A 112 4.22 -13.72 -22.51
C THR A 112 5.18 -12.68 -23.11
N LEU A 113 5.29 -11.50 -22.52
CA LEU A 113 6.22 -10.47 -22.93
C LEU A 113 7.63 -10.74 -22.35
N GLU A 114 8.65 -10.35 -23.09
CA GLU A 114 10.01 -10.32 -22.53
C GLU A 114 10.12 -9.37 -21.34
N LEU A 115 11.03 -9.64 -20.41
CA LEU A 115 11.21 -8.83 -19.19
C LEU A 115 11.38 -7.32 -19.48
N LYS A 116 12.14 -6.97 -20.52
CA LYS A 116 12.31 -5.56 -20.92
C LYS A 116 11.02 -4.91 -21.38
N GLN A 117 10.16 -5.66 -22.07
CA GLN A 117 8.87 -5.16 -22.53
C GLN A 117 7.90 -5.01 -21.36
N GLN A 118 7.89 -5.95 -20.43
CA GLN A 118 7.12 -5.86 -19.19
C GLN A 118 7.51 -4.61 -18.39
N GLN A 119 8.80 -4.37 -18.24
CA GLN A 119 9.33 -3.19 -17.56
C GLN A 119 8.90 -1.89 -18.24
N ALA A 120 9.00 -1.81 -19.56
CA ALA A 120 8.56 -0.63 -20.32
C ALA A 120 7.05 -0.35 -20.14
N VAL A 121 6.22 -1.38 -20.09
CA VAL A 121 4.77 -1.23 -19.81
C VAL A 121 4.55 -0.69 -18.39
N ILE A 122 5.25 -1.20 -17.40
CA ILE A 122 5.15 -0.72 -16.01
C ILE A 122 5.62 0.73 -15.89
N GLU A 123 6.70 1.11 -16.57
CA GLU A 123 7.19 2.50 -16.58
C GLU A 123 6.16 3.47 -17.17
N VAL A 124 5.51 3.10 -18.29
CA VAL A 124 4.43 3.89 -18.89
C VAL A 124 3.22 3.99 -17.94
N ALA A 125 2.81 2.89 -17.34
CA ALA A 125 1.71 2.87 -16.38
C ALA A 125 2.04 3.73 -15.14
N THR A 126 3.27 3.65 -14.63
CA THR A 126 3.74 4.46 -13.49
C THR A 126 3.71 5.96 -13.83
N ALA A 127 4.13 6.34 -15.03
CA ALA A 127 4.07 7.73 -15.48
C ALA A 127 2.61 8.23 -15.56
N GLN A 128 1.68 7.39 -16.02
CA GLN A 128 0.25 7.73 -16.08
C GLN A 128 -0.35 7.86 -14.67
N LEU A 129 0.02 6.98 -13.74
CA LEU A 129 -0.39 7.06 -12.35
C LEU A 129 0.06 8.39 -11.71
N LYS A 130 1.31 8.78 -11.89
CA LYS A 130 1.85 10.08 -11.44
C LYS A 130 1.14 11.28 -12.07
N ASN A 131 0.59 11.12 -13.26
CA ASN A 131 -0.23 12.14 -13.93
C ASN A 131 -1.71 12.10 -13.51
N GLY A 132 -2.06 11.36 -12.47
CA GLY A 132 -3.39 11.33 -11.87
C GLY A 132 -4.37 10.34 -12.50
N GLN A 133 -3.90 9.38 -13.32
CA GLN A 133 -4.78 8.29 -13.74
C GLN A 133 -5.08 7.33 -12.58
N VAL A 134 -6.29 6.79 -12.58
CA VAL A 134 -6.80 5.93 -11.51
C VAL A 134 -6.11 4.57 -11.55
N PHE A 135 -5.67 4.09 -10.40
CA PHE A 135 -5.00 2.80 -10.23
C PHE A 135 -5.77 1.65 -10.90
N ASN A 136 -7.09 1.52 -10.65
CA ASN A 136 -7.92 0.44 -11.18
C ASN A 136 -7.95 0.43 -12.72
N GLU A 137 -8.02 1.62 -13.34
CA GLU A 137 -8.00 1.77 -14.80
C GLU A 137 -6.66 1.30 -15.39
N LEU A 138 -5.56 1.61 -14.72
CA LEU A 138 -4.23 1.19 -15.15
C LEU A 138 -4.03 -0.33 -15.02
N VAL A 139 -4.49 -0.92 -13.90
CA VAL A 139 -4.47 -2.38 -13.70
C VAL A 139 -5.21 -3.09 -14.81
N GLN A 140 -6.43 -2.63 -15.14
CA GLN A 140 -7.24 -3.22 -16.21
C GLN A 140 -6.64 -2.98 -17.59
N LYS A 141 -6.23 -1.73 -17.90
CA LYS A 141 -5.68 -1.35 -19.20
C LYS A 141 -4.42 -2.12 -19.57
N TYR A 142 -3.52 -2.27 -18.61
CA TYR A 142 -2.23 -2.92 -18.82
C TYR A 142 -2.23 -4.38 -18.39
N GLN A 143 -3.38 -4.93 -17.99
CA GLN A 143 -3.54 -6.32 -17.53
C GLN A 143 -2.47 -6.67 -16.47
N ILE A 144 -2.34 -5.80 -15.48
CA ILE A 144 -1.36 -5.96 -14.40
C ILE A 144 -1.88 -7.00 -13.41
N GLN A 145 -1.19 -8.11 -13.26
CA GLN A 145 -1.43 -9.07 -12.19
C GLN A 145 -0.78 -8.55 -10.90
N LEU A 146 -1.60 -8.32 -9.88
CA LEU A 146 -1.17 -7.82 -8.58
C LEU A 146 -0.64 -8.96 -7.72
N SER A 147 0.59 -8.81 -7.23
CA SER A 147 1.33 -9.86 -6.54
C SER A 147 1.11 -9.79 -5.03
N THR A 148 -0.09 -10.12 -4.59
CA THR A 148 -0.50 -10.13 -3.18
C THR A 148 0.29 -11.14 -2.33
N ARG A 149 0.82 -12.21 -2.94
CA ARG A 149 1.66 -13.22 -2.28
C ARG A 149 2.95 -12.65 -1.64
N PHE A 150 3.40 -11.48 -2.08
CA PHE A 150 4.58 -10.81 -1.51
C PHE A 150 4.24 -9.92 -0.32
N LEU A 151 2.95 -9.70 -0.05
CA LEU A 151 2.48 -8.94 1.09
C LEU A 151 2.17 -9.90 2.26
N GLN A 152 3.03 -9.89 3.27
CA GLN A 152 2.79 -10.66 4.48
C GLN A 152 2.14 -9.76 5.53
N PRO A 153 0.87 -10.02 5.94
CA PRO A 153 0.26 -9.33 7.07
C PRO A 153 1.11 -9.51 8.33
N TRP A 154 1.45 -8.41 8.99
CA TRP A 154 2.38 -8.45 10.13
C TRP A 154 1.72 -7.98 11.42
N SER A 155 1.12 -6.79 11.43
CA SER A 155 0.48 -6.25 12.62
C SER A 155 -0.66 -5.31 12.27
N ARG A 156 -1.52 -5.04 13.26
CA ARG A 156 -2.58 -4.04 13.17
C ARG A 156 -2.42 -3.05 14.31
N TRP A 157 -2.49 -1.77 13.98
CA TRP A 157 -2.40 -0.69 14.95
C TRP A 157 -3.60 0.23 14.85
N ILE A 158 -4.33 0.36 15.96
CA ILE A 158 -5.44 1.30 16.06
C ILE A 158 -4.98 2.50 16.90
N THR A 159 -5.03 3.71 16.30
CA THR A 159 -4.67 4.94 17.00
C THR A 159 -5.51 5.08 18.27
N PRO A 160 -4.93 5.35 19.45
CA PRO A 160 -5.66 5.56 20.70
C PRO A 160 -6.73 6.65 20.59
N LYS A 161 -7.71 6.64 21.51
CA LYS A 161 -8.75 7.69 21.57
C LYS A 161 -8.17 9.07 21.90
N THR A 162 -7.04 9.13 22.58
CA THR A 162 -6.29 10.35 22.86
C THR A 162 -5.03 10.42 22.00
N PRO A 163 -5.14 10.69 20.70
CA PRO A 163 -3.97 10.74 19.84
C PRO A 163 -3.19 12.03 20.12
N SER A 164 -1.91 11.88 20.43
CA SER A 164 -1.05 13.02 20.77
C SER A 164 -0.65 13.88 19.57
N VAL A 165 -0.85 13.41 18.34
CA VAL A 165 -0.25 14.00 17.12
C VAL A 165 -1.30 14.46 16.11
N SER A 166 -2.53 13.98 16.17
CA SER A 166 -3.56 14.24 15.16
C SER A 166 -4.95 14.09 15.76
N SER A 167 -5.91 14.89 15.29
CA SER A 167 -7.33 14.71 15.58
C SER A 167 -7.97 13.53 14.82
N LYS A 168 -7.22 12.85 13.97
CA LYS A 168 -7.67 11.68 13.20
C LYS A 168 -7.11 10.40 13.81
N ARG A 169 -7.96 9.38 13.86
CA ARG A 169 -7.57 8.04 14.26
C ARG A 169 -7.55 7.14 13.02
N PHE A 170 -6.60 6.22 12.99
CA PHE A 170 -6.47 5.22 11.94
C PHE A 170 -6.50 3.82 12.54
N ASP A 171 -7.03 2.88 11.77
CA ASP A 171 -6.96 1.46 11.98
C ASP A 171 -6.10 0.89 10.87
N THR A 172 -4.80 0.78 11.13
CA THR A 172 -3.80 0.50 10.11
C THR A 172 -3.36 -0.94 10.16
N LEU A 173 -3.50 -1.64 9.04
CA LEU A 173 -2.88 -2.94 8.82
C LEU A 173 -1.49 -2.73 8.21
N PHE A 174 -0.48 -3.30 8.85
CA PHE A 174 0.90 -3.30 8.38
C PHE A 174 1.22 -4.60 7.65
N PHE A 175 1.78 -4.46 6.46
CA PHE A 175 2.33 -5.55 5.67
C PHE A 175 3.84 -5.45 5.64
N VAL A 176 4.52 -6.60 5.62
CA VAL A 176 5.94 -6.70 5.28
C VAL A 176 6.04 -7.22 3.86
N ALA A 177 6.90 -6.62 3.04
CA ALA A 177 7.20 -7.06 1.69
C ALA A 177 8.69 -6.94 1.38
N GLN A 178 9.16 -7.81 0.48
CA GLN A 178 10.49 -7.69 -0.10
C GLN A 178 10.44 -6.76 -1.30
N MET A 179 11.44 -5.89 -1.42
CA MET A 179 11.63 -5.04 -2.60
C MET A 179 11.78 -5.92 -3.85
N PRO A 180 10.97 -5.70 -4.91
CA PRO A 180 11.15 -6.41 -6.16
C PRO A 180 12.50 -6.09 -6.82
N ASP A 181 13.11 -7.11 -7.44
CA ASP A 181 14.35 -6.92 -8.16
C ASP A 181 14.20 -5.96 -9.34
N GLY A 182 15.22 -5.14 -9.57
CA GLY A 182 15.29 -4.23 -10.72
C GLY A 182 14.41 -2.98 -10.63
N GLN A 183 13.61 -2.81 -9.58
CA GLN A 183 12.86 -1.57 -9.35
C GLN A 183 13.65 -0.60 -8.45
N LEU A 184 13.47 0.69 -8.68
CA LEU A 184 14.06 1.77 -7.87
C LEU A 184 12.95 2.67 -7.34
N ALA A 185 12.97 2.92 -6.05
CA ALA A 185 12.04 3.86 -5.45
C ALA A 185 12.32 5.29 -5.95
N THR A 186 11.27 5.96 -6.43
CA THR A 186 11.33 7.37 -6.85
C THR A 186 10.14 8.09 -6.23
N HIS A 187 10.40 9.26 -5.67
CA HIS A 187 9.39 10.09 -5.00
C HIS A 187 9.09 11.33 -5.85
#